data_bfacc5d53dfbf30de52a2081c9d18490
#
_entry.id   bfacc5d53dfbf30de52a2081c9d18490
#
_cell.length_a   1.000
_cell.length_b   1.000
_cell.length_c   1.000
_cell.angle_alpha   90.00
_cell.angle_beta   90.00
_cell.angle_gamma   90.00
#
_symmetry.space_group_name_H-M   'P 1'
#
loop_
_entity.id
_entity.type
_entity.pdbx_description
1 polymer ?
#
loop_
_entity_poly.entity_id
_entity_poly.type
_entity_poly.pdbx_seq_one_letter_code
_entity_poly.pdbx_strand_id
1 'polypeptide(L)'
;MTLRAGLALLALLACESRTPAAQADVPQSATTSDERREAGRRLDEGRRTAIVEAAARVAPAVVSVNVVRRERQVPRTPFDFFFVPRGYEREVKGLGSGFLVSADGVVITNQHVVEGAQEIVVTTREGRDFQARLVGEDPLTDIAVLKVDARNLLSAPIGRSTDLMIGEWVVAIGNPYAYLLGNSEPTVTAGVVSAVDRNLLPTGDQPGVYVGMIQTDASVNPGNSGGPLVNAVGEVVGVNSSIFSNSGGSIGIGFAIPIERALRVASELERHGMVRRAWVGLDVTGADELREWKQSGGLRVARVAAGGPAARAGLAAGDILLRAQERDLRTFLDWEAVKLDIGPGDSLKIMLSRSGRERTATLVVEDLPTSRAPRVSALGDVELISVTPAVQQERSLGRARGALVVAMGEETRAATGLQVGDVILQVNRASIESAEDARAAFRAAAGGRAIRVYFERRQQLAYSDFYVR
;
A
#
# COMPACT_ATOMS: atom_id res chain seq x y z
N MET A 1 -72.92 18.44 -26.72
CA MET A 1 -73.87 19.56 -26.51
C MET A 1 -73.12 20.84 -26.54
N THR A 2 -73.43 21.62 -27.59
CA THR A 2 -73.43 23.08 -27.78
C THR A 2 -72.06 23.82 -27.59
N LEU A 3 -71.38 24.23 -28.67
CA LEU A 3 -71.70 25.26 -29.67
C LEU A 3 -71.69 26.69 -29.11
N ARG A 4 -70.77 27.51 -29.57
CA ARG A 4 -70.90 28.85 -30.21
C ARG A 4 -69.62 29.67 -29.99
N ALA A 5 -68.82 29.99 -30.94
CA ALA A 5 -69.05 30.92 -32.10
C ALA A 5 -68.95 32.41 -31.71
N GLY A 6 -68.03 33.09 -32.32
CA GLY A 6 -68.14 34.42 -32.90
C GLY A 6 -67.42 35.51 -32.07
N LEU A 7 -66.53 36.31 -32.54
CA LEU A 7 -66.70 37.35 -33.52
C LEU A 7 -65.35 38.04 -33.73
N ALA A 8 -65.01 38.31 -35.00
CA ALA A 8 -63.93 39.15 -35.46
C ALA A 8 -64.24 40.63 -35.22
N LEU A 9 -63.22 41.41 -34.86
CA LEU A 9 -63.26 42.81 -35.04
C LEU A 9 -61.90 43.32 -35.61
N LEU A 10 -61.98 43.70 -36.88
CA LEU A 10 -60.98 44.54 -37.57
C LEU A 10 -60.90 45.89 -36.86
N ALA A 11 -59.68 46.38 -36.60
CA ALA A 11 -59.37 47.78 -36.44
C ALA A 11 -58.13 48.13 -37.27
N LEU A 12 -58.34 48.92 -38.27
CA LEU A 12 -57.33 49.46 -39.15
C LEU A 12 -56.58 50.63 -38.54
N LEU A 13 -55.31 50.76 -38.94
CA LEU A 13 -54.53 51.97 -39.16
C LEU A 13 -54.09 52.83 -37.98
N ALA A 14 -52.77 52.77 -37.74
CA ALA A 14 -51.94 53.97 -37.72
C ALA A 14 -50.48 53.64 -38.08
N CYS A 15 -50.09 54.02 -39.28
CA CYS A 15 -48.69 53.98 -39.73
C CYS A 15 -48.01 55.24 -39.17
N GLU A 16 -47.35 55.07 -37.97
CA GLU A 16 -46.40 56.11 -37.51
C GLU A 16 -45.01 55.72 -37.99
N SER A 17 -44.47 56.54 -38.88
CA SER A 17 -43.11 56.54 -39.36
C SER A 17 -42.14 56.77 -38.15
N ARG A 18 -41.61 55.70 -37.61
CA ARG A 18 -40.48 55.77 -36.66
C ARG A 18 -39.22 56.04 -37.47
N THR A 19 -38.66 57.22 -37.31
CA THR A 19 -37.28 57.58 -37.64
C THR A 19 -36.32 56.50 -37.08
N PRO A 20 -35.35 55.98 -37.87
CA PRO A 20 -34.38 55.06 -37.37
C PRO A 20 -33.54 55.79 -36.30
N ALA A 21 -33.56 55.25 -35.09
CA ALA A 21 -32.66 55.68 -34.04
C ALA A 21 -31.20 55.44 -34.52
N ALA A 22 -30.42 56.51 -34.48
CA ALA A 22 -29.02 56.48 -34.83
C ALA A 22 -28.40 55.38 -33.98
N GLN A 23 -27.91 54.31 -34.61
CA GLN A 23 -27.01 53.36 -34.00
C GLN A 23 -25.79 54.15 -33.56
N ALA A 24 -25.63 54.26 -32.25
CA ALA A 24 -24.37 54.73 -31.66
C ALA A 24 -23.29 53.81 -32.17
N ASP A 25 -22.38 54.28 -32.96
CA ASP A 25 -21.12 53.63 -33.31
C ASP A 25 -20.37 53.38 -31.99
N VAL A 26 -20.45 52.16 -31.48
CA VAL A 26 -19.52 51.66 -30.47
C VAL A 26 -18.17 51.59 -31.18
N PRO A 27 -17.17 52.38 -30.79
CA PRO A 27 -15.88 52.31 -31.43
C PRO A 27 -15.31 50.93 -31.19
N GLN A 28 -15.38 50.06 -32.17
CA GLN A 28 -14.61 48.83 -32.20
C GLN A 28 -13.15 49.26 -32.38
N SER A 29 -12.44 49.47 -31.28
CA SER A 29 -10.99 49.54 -31.32
C SER A 29 -10.50 48.19 -31.84
N ALA A 30 -10.16 48.18 -33.14
CA ALA A 30 -9.55 47.03 -33.77
C ALA A 30 -8.20 46.83 -33.08
N THR A 31 -8.15 45.94 -32.06
CA THR A 31 -6.90 45.48 -31.48
C THR A 31 -5.99 44.98 -32.60
N THR A 32 -4.83 45.55 -32.71
CA THR A 32 -3.83 45.17 -33.72
C THR A 32 -3.48 43.69 -33.58
N SER A 33 -3.03 43.06 -34.67
CA SER A 33 -2.59 41.64 -34.61
C SER A 33 -1.51 41.40 -33.55
N ASP A 34 -0.70 42.42 -33.29
CA ASP A 34 0.39 42.35 -32.30
C ASP A 34 -0.13 42.46 -30.87
N GLU A 35 -1.14 43.32 -30.61
CA GLU A 35 -1.81 43.38 -29.30
C GLU A 35 -2.55 42.08 -28.97
N ARG A 36 -3.16 41.43 -29.97
CA ARG A 36 -3.77 40.12 -29.77
C ARG A 36 -2.76 39.03 -29.49
N ARG A 37 -1.59 39.07 -30.18
CA ARG A 37 -0.47 38.13 -29.91
C ARG A 37 0.16 38.37 -28.55
N GLU A 38 0.31 39.63 -28.13
CA GLU A 38 0.83 39.99 -26.82
C GLU A 38 -0.15 39.58 -25.71
N ALA A 39 -1.44 39.84 -25.87
CA ALA A 39 -2.47 39.38 -24.95
C ALA A 39 -2.52 37.84 -24.88
N GLY A 40 -2.38 37.17 -26.02
CA GLY A 40 -2.26 35.71 -26.08
C GLY A 40 -1.05 35.18 -25.30
N ARG A 41 0.13 35.79 -25.48
CA ARG A 41 1.34 35.40 -24.73
C ARG A 41 1.17 35.57 -23.20
N ARG A 42 0.63 36.74 -22.78
CA ARG A 42 0.37 37.00 -21.35
C ARG A 42 -0.66 36.03 -20.76
N LEU A 43 -1.67 35.64 -21.50
CA LEU A 43 -2.63 34.62 -21.09
C LEU A 43 -1.97 33.26 -20.99
N ASP A 44 -1.13 32.88 -21.92
CA ASP A 44 -0.43 31.59 -21.90
C ASP A 44 0.61 31.54 -20.78
N GLU A 45 1.37 32.59 -20.50
CA GLU A 45 2.26 32.71 -19.37
C GLU A 45 1.52 32.60 -18.02
N GLY A 46 0.36 33.30 -17.92
CA GLY A 46 -0.49 33.24 -16.71
C GLY A 46 -1.15 31.88 -16.47
N ARG A 47 -1.33 31.05 -17.49
CA ARG A 47 -1.88 29.69 -17.40
C ARG A 47 -0.85 28.66 -17.01
N ARG A 48 0.46 28.90 -17.21
CA ARG A 48 1.56 28.01 -16.82
C ARG A 48 1.89 28.17 -15.34
N THR A 49 1.00 27.63 -14.53
CA THR A 49 1.22 27.57 -13.06
C THR A 49 2.18 26.43 -12.72
N ALA A 50 2.75 26.44 -11.53
CA ALA A 50 3.59 25.35 -11.02
C ALA A 50 2.87 23.98 -11.10
N ILE A 51 1.54 23.95 -10.88
CA ILE A 51 0.71 22.75 -11.03
C ILE A 51 0.73 22.22 -12.45
N VAL A 52 0.56 23.10 -13.45
CA VAL A 52 0.57 22.73 -14.87
C VAL A 52 1.93 22.20 -15.29
N GLU A 53 3.00 22.86 -14.85
CA GLU A 53 4.37 22.44 -15.18
C GLU A 53 4.74 21.12 -14.50
N ALA A 54 4.41 20.96 -13.22
CA ALA A 54 4.62 19.72 -12.47
C ALA A 54 3.88 18.54 -13.14
N ALA A 55 2.61 18.72 -13.48
CA ALA A 55 1.83 17.71 -14.18
C ALA A 55 2.43 17.36 -15.55
N ALA A 56 2.79 18.37 -16.37
CA ALA A 56 3.37 18.16 -17.69
C ALA A 56 4.71 17.40 -17.64
N ARG A 57 5.50 17.63 -16.60
CA ARG A 57 6.79 16.97 -16.39
C ARG A 57 6.66 15.49 -16.06
N VAL A 58 5.65 15.11 -15.27
CA VAL A 58 5.50 13.74 -14.75
C VAL A 58 4.50 12.90 -15.56
N ALA A 59 3.49 13.51 -16.16
CA ALA A 59 2.45 12.81 -16.93
C ALA A 59 2.98 11.79 -17.96
N PRO A 60 4.11 12.02 -18.68
CA PRO A 60 4.65 11.03 -19.61
C PRO A 60 5.11 9.72 -18.97
N ALA A 61 5.42 9.74 -17.67
CA ALA A 61 5.83 8.56 -16.92
C ALA A 61 4.68 7.85 -16.23
N VAL A 62 3.47 8.44 -16.20
CA VAL A 62 2.29 7.85 -15.56
C VAL A 62 1.65 6.86 -16.52
N VAL A 63 1.32 5.69 -16.00
CA VAL A 63 0.75 4.58 -16.76
C VAL A 63 -0.57 4.12 -16.16
N SER A 64 -1.44 3.56 -17.01
CA SER A 64 -2.59 2.77 -16.58
C SER A 64 -2.14 1.35 -16.28
N VAL A 65 -2.63 0.77 -15.19
CA VAL A 65 -2.42 -0.62 -14.81
C VAL A 65 -3.76 -1.33 -14.90
N ASN A 66 -3.91 -2.18 -15.92
CA ASN A 66 -5.11 -2.94 -16.19
C ASN A 66 -4.87 -4.40 -15.79
N VAL A 67 -5.75 -4.97 -14.99
CA VAL A 67 -5.60 -6.34 -14.50
C VAL A 67 -6.82 -7.18 -14.80
N VAL A 68 -6.59 -8.45 -15.11
CA VAL A 68 -7.63 -9.47 -15.24
C VAL A 68 -7.50 -10.44 -14.07
N ARG A 69 -8.59 -10.60 -13.32
CA ARG A 69 -8.70 -11.53 -12.19
C ARG A 69 -9.79 -12.55 -12.47
N ARG A 70 -9.66 -13.76 -11.94
CA ARG A 70 -10.77 -14.72 -11.91
C ARG A 70 -11.30 -14.84 -10.50
N GLU A 71 -12.51 -14.40 -10.30
CA GLU A 71 -13.21 -14.57 -9.03
C GLU A 71 -14.10 -15.80 -9.08
N ARG A 72 -13.89 -16.69 -8.12
CA ARG A 72 -14.79 -17.80 -7.91
C ARG A 72 -16.05 -17.30 -7.25
N GLN A 73 -17.18 -17.34 -7.93
CA GLN A 73 -18.46 -17.03 -7.32
C GLN A 73 -18.82 -18.09 -6.28
N VAL A 74 -18.79 -17.70 -5.01
CA VAL A 74 -19.34 -18.52 -3.93
C VAL A 74 -20.82 -18.13 -3.76
N PRO A 75 -21.76 -19.10 -3.85
CA PRO A 75 -23.17 -18.85 -3.61
C PRO A 75 -23.36 -18.18 -2.24
N ARG A 76 -23.96 -16.98 -2.19
CA ARG A 76 -24.18 -16.23 -0.95
C ARG A 76 -25.60 -16.42 -0.39
N THR A 77 -26.53 -16.89 -1.23
CA THR A 77 -27.92 -17.15 -0.85
C THR A 77 -28.31 -18.58 -1.20
N PRO A 78 -29.34 -19.17 -0.52
CA PRO A 78 -29.88 -20.48 -0.91
C PRO A 78 -30.36 -20.53 -2.38
N PHE A 79 -30.75 -19.39 -2.95
CA PHE A 79 -31.20 -19.26 -4.33
C PHE A 79 -29.99 -19.41 -5.32
N ASP A 80 -28.82 -18.87 -4.95
CA ASP A 80 -27.61 -18.95 -5.77
C ASP A 80 -27.13 -20.38 -5.96
N PHE A 81 -27.40 -21.30 -5.00
CA PHE A 81 -27.05 -22.72 -5.13
C PHE A 81 -27.72 -23.42 -6.32
N PHE A 82 -28.86 -22.90 -6.79
CA PHE A 82 -29.58 -23.47 -7.94
C PHE A 82 -29.17 -22.86 -9.28
N PHE A 83 -28.64 -21.63 -9.28
CA PHE A 83 -28.36 -20.88 -10.52
C PHE A 83 -26.89 -20.62 -10.80
N VAL A 84 -26.02 -20.73 -9.79
CA VAL A 84 -24.56 -20.58 -9.98
C VAL A 84 -23.96 -21.98 -10.06
N PRO A 85 -23.40 -22.38 -11.22
CA PRO A 85 -22.71 -23.66 -11.35
C PRO A 85 -21.54 -23.72 -10.36
N ARG A 86 -21.36 -24.85 -9.69
CA ARG A 86 -20.21 -25.06 -8.81
C ARG A 86 -18.91 -24.85 -9.59
N GLY A 87 -18.10 -23.88 -9.16
CA GLY A 87 -16.83 -23.55 -9.82
C GLY A 87 -16.93 -22.52 -10.94
N TYR A 88 -18.05 -21.79 -11.07
CA TYR A 88 -18.16 -20.70 -12.03
C TYR A 88 -17.16 -19.60 -11.68
N GLU A 89 -16.18 -19.38 -12.57
CA GLU A 89 -15.21 -18.31 -12.49
C GLU A 89 -15.65 -17.16 -13.40
N ARG A 90 -15.70 -15.97 -12.84
CA ARG A 90 -15.97 -14.74 -13.59
C ARG A 90 -14.69 -13.95 -13.76
N GLU A 91 -14.39 -13.52 -14.95
CA GLU A 91 -13.33 -12.53 -15.18
C GLU A 91 -13.79 -11.17 -14.69
N VAL A 92 -12.99 -10.59 -13.79
CA VAL A 92 -13.19 -9.25 -13.27
C VAL A 92 -12.00 -8.41 -13.70
N LYS A 93 -12.27 -7.27 -14.35
CA LYS A 93 -11.26 -6.30 -14.74
C LYS A 93 -11.06 -5.30 -13.62
N GLY A 94 -9.83 -5.14 -13.14
CA GLY A 94 -9.41 -4.10 -12.23
C GLY A 94 -8.66 -3.00 -12.97
N LEU A 95 -8.77 -1.78 -12.47
CA LEU A 95 -8.13 -0.59 -13.04
C LEU A 95 -7.39 0.15 -11.93
N GLY A 96 -6.17 0.58 -12.23
CA GLY A 96 -5.36 1.41 -11.36
C GLY A 96 -4.36 2.22 -12.17
N SER A 97 -3.46 2.85 -11.46
CA SER A 97 -2.37 3.63 -12.04
C SER A 97 -1.02 3.11 -11.57
N GLY A 98 0.02 3.53 -12.25
CA GLY A 98 1.41 3.34 -11.86
C GLY A 98 2.27 4.44 -12.45
N PHE A 99 3.55 4.40 -12.17
CA PHE A 99 4.52 5.28 -12.81
C PHE A 99 5.85 4.58 -13.04
N LEU A 100 6.48 4.92 -14.14
CA LEU A 100 7.79 4.42 -14.53
C LEU A 100 8.89 5.04 -13.67
N VAL A 101 9.72 4.23 -13.05
CA VAL A 101 10.88 4.66 -12.26
C VAL A 101 12.20 4.42 -12.97
N SER A 102 12.17 3.70 -14.10
CA SER A 102 13.36 3.46 -14.92
C SER A 102 13.05 3.43 -16.42
N ALA A 103 14.03 3.77 -17.24
CA ALA A 103 13.90 3.79 -18.69
C ALA A 103 13.79 2.39 -19.32
N ASP A 104 14.14 1.35 -18.58
CA ASP A 104 14.03 -0.06 -19.00
C ASP A 104 12.69 -0.71 -18.58
N GLY A 105 11.75 0.07 -18.01
CA GLY A 105 10.37 -0.34 -17.83
C GLY A 105 10.03 -0.92 -16.46
N VAL A 106 10.68 -0.47 -15.40
CA VAL A 106 10.25 -0.73 -14.02
C VAL A 106 9.12 0.23 -13.67
N VAL A 107 7.99 -0.31 -13.20
CA VAL A 107 6.80 0.44 -12.79
C VAL A 107 6.51 0.18 -11.33
N ILE A 108 6.25 1.23 -10.56
CA ILE A 108 5.71 1.14 -9.21
C ILE A 108 4.19 1.37 -9.27
N THR A 109 3.46 0.55 -8.53
CA THR A 109 2.00 0.67 -8.30
C THR A 109 1.65 0.19 -6.90
N ASN A 110 0.37 0.22 -6.52
CA ASN A 110 -0.09 -0.38 -5.27
C ASN A 110 -0.27 -1.90 -5.40
N GLN A 111 -0.09 -2.61 -4.28
CA GLN A 111 -0.31 -4.05 -4.20
C GLN A 111 -1.77 -4.40 -4.46
N HIS A 112 -2.73 -3.70 -3.85
CA HIS A 112 -4.16 -3.97 -4.03
C HIS A 112 -4.63 -3.79 -5.48
N VAL A 113 -3.92 -3.03 -6.32
CA VAL A 113 -4.20 -2.89 -7.77
C VAL A 113 -3.90 -4.19 -8.50
N VAL A 114 -2.86 -4.92 -8.12
CA VAL A 114 -2.40 -6.13 -8.82
C VAL A 114 -2.72 -7.43 -8.08
N GLU A 115 -3.30 -7.36 -6.88
CA GLU A 115 -3.64 -8.51 -6.07
C GLU A 115 -4.48 -9.53 -6.83
N GLY A 116 -4.02 -10.79 -6.87
CA GLY A 116 -4.71 -11.88 -7.54
C GLY A 116 -4.81 -11.74 -9.06
N ALA A 117 -4.05 -10.82 -9.68
CA ALA A 117 -4.03 -10.63 -11.13
C ALA A 117 -3.43 -11.86 -11.83
N GLN A 118 -4.12 -12.38 -12.85
CA GLN A 118 -3.60 -13.40 -13.74
C GLN A 118 -2.90 -12.79 -14.96
N GLU A 119 -3.39 -11.64 -15.38
CA GLU A 119 -2.83 -10.87 -16.48
C GLU A 119 -2.75 -9.41 -16.07
N ILE A 120 -1.63 -8.76 -16.40
CA ILE A 120 -1.38 -7.35 -16.12
C ILE A 120 -0.93 -6.67 -17.41
N VAL A 121 -1.66 -5.65 -17.82
CA VAL A 121 -1.32 -4.81 -18.98
C VAL A 121 -1.07 -3.40 -18.52
N VAL A 122 0.09 -2.87 -18.89
CA VAL A 122 0.49 -1.48 -18.63
C VAL A 122 0.32 -0.68 -19.90
N THR A 123 -0.53 0.36 -19.85
CA THR A 123 -0.76 1.26 -20.98
C THR A 123 -0.10 2.62 -20.72
N THR A 124 0.79 3.05 -21.61
CA THR A 124 1.45 4.36 -21.51
C THR A 124 0.52 5.48 -21.98
N ARG A 125 0.94 6.75 -21.73
CA ARG A 125 0.22 7.93 -22.19
C ARG A 125 0.02 7.97 -23.71
N GLU A 126 0.98 7.44 -24.48
CA GLU A 126 0.89 7.35 -25.93
C GLU A 126 -0.07 6.25 -26.42
N GLY A 127 -0.76 5.54 -25.50
CA GLY A 127 -1.68 4.45 -25.83
C GLY A 127 -0.99 3.17 -26.23
N ARG A 128 0.29 2.97 -25.88
CA ARG A 128 1.01 1.72 -26.11
C ARG A 128 0.77 0.76 -24.97
N ASP A 129 0.34 -0.44 -25.31
CA ASP A 129 0.11 -1.53 -24.37
C ASP A 129 1.33 -2.42 -24.25
N PHE A 130 1.67 -2.78 -23.03
CA PHE A 130 2.76 -3.69 -22.69
C PHE A 130 2.25 -4.76 -21.72
N GLN A 131 2.49 -6.02 -22.04
CA GLN A 131 2.32 -7.09 -21.07
C GLN A 131 3.33 -6.89 -19.95
N ALA A 132 2.85 -6.81 -18.72
CA ALA A 132 3.69 -6.60 -17.56
C ALA A 132 3.84 -7.88 -16.74
N ARG A 133 5.05 -8.12 -16.26
CA ARG A 133 5.35 -9.18 -15.30
C ARG A 133 5.39 -8.59 -13.90
N LEU A 134 4.72 -9.23 -12.95
CA LEU A 134 4.86 -8.93 -11.54
C LEU A 134 6.27 -9.36 -11.08
N VAL A 135 7.09 -8.41 -10.64
CA VAL A 135 8.42 -8.66 -10.06
C VAL A 135 8.25 -9.13 -8.62
N GLY A 136 7.35 -8.47 -7.88
CA GLY A 136 6.97 -8.81 -6.53
C GLY A 136 5.97 -7.80 -5.98
N GLU A 137 5.37 -8.18 -4.86
CA GLU A 137 4.38 -7.35 -4.16
C GLU A 137 4.56 -7.43 -2.65
N ASP A 138 4.17 -6.39 -1.95
CA ASP A 138 4.21 -6.32 -0.49
C ASP A 138 2.88 -5.81 0.07
N PRO A 139 2.00 -6.73 0.52
CA PRO A 139 0.70 -6.37 1.07
C PRO A 139 0.79 -5.48 2.32
N LEU A 140 1.90 -5.55 3.07
CA LEU A 140 2.04 -4.79 4.30
C LEU A 140 2.21 -3.29 4.04
N THR A 141 2.95 -2.92 3.00
CA THR A 141 3.18 -1.52 2.60
C THR A 141 2.33 -1.07 1.42
N ASP A 142 1.51 -1.97 0.87
CA ASP A 142 0.67 -1.71 -0.30
C ASP A 142 1.47 -1.25 -1.54
N ILE A 143 2.65 -1.83 -1.77
CA ILE A 143 3.51 -1.56 -2.93
C ILE A 143 3.68 -2.82 -3.77
N ALA A 144 3.61 -2.67 -5.09
CA ALA A 144 3.98 -3.68 -6.06
C ALA A 144 4.90 -3.11 -7.13
N VAL A 145 5.75 -3.99 -7.69
CA VAL A 145 6.68 -3.68 -8.76
C VAL A 145 6.34 -4.53 -9.97
N LEU A 146 6.18 -3.85 -11.10
CA LEU A 146 5.96 -4.47 -12.40
C LEU A 146 7.16 -4.21 -13.31
N LYS A 147 7.36 -5.11 -14.25
CA LYS A 147 8.37 -4.99 -15.30
C LYS A 147 7.70 -5.17 -16.66
N VAL A 148 7.86 -4.17 -17.54
CA VAL A 148 7.50 -4.25 -18.94
C VAL A 148 8.76 -4.44 -19.79
N ASP A 149 8.66 -5.17 -20.88
CA ASP A 149 9.75 -5.36 -21.83
C ASP A 149 9.76 -4.22 -22.85
N ALA A 150 10.34 -3.10 -22.42
CA ALA A 150 10.49 -1.90 -23.22
C ALA A 150 11.78 -1.16 -22.87
N ARG A 151 12.24 -0.30 -23.77
CA ARG A 151 13.44 0.51 -23.59
C ARG A 151 13.16 1.97 -23.95
N ASN A 152 13.99 2.87 -23.42
CA ASN A 152 13.90 4.31 -23.68
C ASN A 152 12.53 4.90 -23.25
N LEU A 153 11.93 4.37 -22.19
CA LEU A 153 10.75 4.94 -21.57
C LEU A 153 11.12 6.17 -20.73
N LEU A 154 10.20 7.12 -20.67
CA LEU A 154 10.36 8.29 -19.79
C LEU A 154 10.04 7.87 -18.36
N SER A 155 11.03 8.02 -17.46
CA SER A 155 10.83 7.78 -16.04
C SER A 155 10.46 9.06 -15.30
N ALA A 156 9.68 8.93 -14.22
CA ALA A 156 9.29 10.04 -13.38
C ALA A 156 10.51 10.58 -12.61
N PRO A 157 10.68 11.90 -12.52
CA PRO A 157 11.65 12.51 -11.62
C PRO A 157 11.28 12.16 -10.17
N ILE A 158 12.23 11.66 -9.40
CA ILE A 158 12.04 11.28 -8.01
C ILE A 158 12.52 12.40 -7.10
N GLY A 159 11.66 12.82 -6.19
CA GLY A 159 11.93 13.81 -5.15
C GLY A 159 12.18 13.17 -3.79
N ARG A 160 11.83 13.90 -2.74
CA ARG A 160 11.97 13.49 -1.34
C ARG A 160 10.69 13.81 -0.58
N SER A 161 10.25 12.90 0.27
CA SER A 161 9.10 13.11 1.15
C SER A 161 9.50 13.63 2.56
N THR A 162 10.79 13.54 2.90
CA THR A 162 11.29 13.85 4.25
C THR A 162 11.35 15.35 4.56
N ASP A 163 11.32 16.19 3.54
CA ASP A 163 11.39 17.65 3.64
C ASP A 163 10.08 18.36 3.24
N LEU A 164 8.98 17.59 3.09
CA LEU A 164 7.67 18.12 2.79
C LEU A 164 7.17 19.08 3.89
N MET A 165 6.67 20.24 3.47
CA MET A 165 6.07 21.22 4.36
C MET A 165 4.54 21.15 4.31
N ILE A 166 3.90 21.19 5.47
CA ILE A 166 2.44 21.29 5.53
C ILE A 166 1.99 22.59 4.87
N GLY A 167 1.06 22.47 3.91
CA GLY A 167 0.53 23.59 3.13
C GLY A 167 1.20 23.78 1.76
N GLU A 168 2.30 23.06 1.43
CA GLU A 168 2.88 23.14 0.10
C GLU A 168 2.02 22.40 -0.95
N TRP A 169 2.06 22.90 -2.19
CA TRP A 169 1.30 22.33 -3.29
C TRP A 169 1.77 20.91 -3.64
N VAL A 170 0.79 20.02 -3.78
CA VAL A 170 1.00 18.69 -4.35
C VAL A 170 -0.05 18.37 -5.42
N VAL A 171 0.33 17.51 -6.34
CA VAL A 171 -0.47 17.10 -7.48
C VAL A 171 -0.58 15.59 -7.47
N ALA A 172 -1.78 15.05 -7.34
CA ALA A 172 -2.03 13.62 -7.51
C ALA A 172 -2.37 13.34 -8.97
N ILE A 173 -1.63 12.41 -9.59
CA ILE A 173 -1.78 12.07 -11.01
C ILE A 173 -2.12 10.58 -11.10
N GLY A 174 -3.07 10.24 -11.97
CA GLY A 174 -3.46 8.87 -12.27
C GLY A 174 -3.95 8.73 -13.70
N ASN A 175 -3.96 7.50 -14.22
CA ASN A 175 -4.43 7.20 -15.57
C ASN A 175 -5.38 5.99 -15.58
N PRO A 176 -6.50 6.03 -14.82
CA PRO A 176 -7.34 4.85 -14.62
C PRO A 176 -8.11 4.43 -15.87
N TYR A 177 -8.38 5.36 -16.79
CA TYR A 177 -9.35 5.13 -17.86
C TYR A 177 -8.73 5.10 -19.26
N ALA A 178 -7.40 5.00 -19.39
CA ALA A 178 -6.74 4.95 -20.68
C ALA A 178 -7.34 3.90 -21.63
N TYR A 179 -7.73 2.76 -21.08
CA TYR A 179 -8.37 1.67 -21.82
C TYR A 179 -9.84 1.95 -22.21
N LEU A 180 -10.58 2.74 -21.40
CA LEU A 180 -12.04 2.94 -21.58
C LEU A 180 -12.39 4.17 -22.39
N LEU A 181 -11.59 5.23 -22.33
CA LEU A 181 -11.96 6.55 -22.88
C LEU A 181 -11.40 6.82 -24.28
N GLY A 182 -10.62 5.90 -24.85
CA GLY A 182 -10.01 6.09 -26.18
C GLY A 182 -8.98 7.22 -26.24
N ASN A 183 -8.67 7.86 -25.10
CA ASN A 183 -7.55 8.74 -24.91
C ASN A 183 -6.82 8.36 -23.63
N SER A 184 -5.50 8.40 -23.67
CA SER A 184 -4.63 7.94 -22.57
C SER A 184 -4.13 9.08 -21.69
N GLU A 185 -4.76 10.27 -21.72
CA GLU A 185 -4.34 11.42 -20.93
C GLU A 185 -4.59 11.17 -19.44
N PRO A 186 -3.58 11.35 -18.58
CA PRO A 186 -3.73 11.20 -17.14
C PRO A 186 -4.69 12.22 -16.53
N THR A 187 -5.41 11.79 -15.51
CA THR A 187 -6.21 12.66 -14.63
C THR A 187 -5.29 13.35 -13.64
N VAL A 188 -5.46 14.65 -13.48
CA VAL A 188 -4.67 15.51 -12.59
C VAL A 188 -5.59 16.16 -11.57
N THR A 189 -5.27 16.02 -10.30
CA THR A 189 -5.91 16.74 -9.19
C THR A 189 -4.85 17.43 -8.35
N ALA A 190 -5.12 18.65 -7.87
CA ALA A 190 -4.19 19.44 -7.09
C ALA A 190 -4.77 19.73 -5.71
N GLY A 191 -3.88 19.85 -4.75
CA GLY A 191 -4.16 20.15 -3.35
C GLY A 191 -2.88 20.54 -2.63
N VAL A 192 -2.89 20.39 -1.31
CA VAL A 192 -1.74 20.66 -0.46
C VAL A 192 -1.37 19.45 0.39
N VAL A 193 -0.16 19.43 0.90
CA VAL A 193 0.21 18.54 1.99
C VAL A 193 -0.58 18.96 3.24
N SER A 194 -1.60 18.19 3.60
CA SER A 194 -2.43 18.48 4.78
C SER A 194 -1.75 18.07 6.08
N ALA A 195 -0.95 17.01 6.04
CA ALA A 195 -0.13 16.54 7.16
C ALA A 195 0.93 15.54 6.66
N VAL A 196 1.98 15.37 7.45
CA VAL A 196 2.99 14.33 7.30
C VAL A 196 2.91 13.36 8.47
N ASP A 197 3.53 12.19 8.33
CA ASP A 197 3.64 11.18 9.39
C ASP A 197 2.29 10.73 9.98
N ARG A 198 1.25 10.64 9.14
CA ARG A 198 -0.06 10.17 9.58
C ARG A 198 -0.09 8.67 9.76
N ASN A 199 -0.60 8.27 10.92
CA ASN A 199 -0.85 6.88 11.25
C ASN A 199 -2.36 6.63 11.25
N LEU A 200 -2.80 5.67 10.46
CA LEU A 200 -4.18 5.25 10.39
C LEU A 200 -4.34 3.96 11.21
N LEU A 201 -5.31 3.95 12.12
CA LEU A 201 -5.69 2.73 12.81
C LEU A 201 -6.28 1.75 11.79
N PRO A 202 -5.92 0.47 11.83
CA PRO A 202 -6.53 -0.54 10.98
C PRO A 202 -8.06 -0.54 11.19
N THR A 203 -8.81 -0.36 10.11
CA THR A 203 -10.27 -0.46 10.12
C THR A 203 -10.69 -1.65 9.27
N GLY A 204 -11.31 -2.67 9.90
CA GLY A 204 -11.77 -3.87 9.21
C GLY A 204 -10.67 -4.86 8.83
N ASP A 205 -10.92 -5.69 7.81
CA ASP A 205 -10.05 -6.79 7.38
C ASP A 205 -8.96 -6.38 6.36
N GLN A 206 -8.62 -5.10 6.27
CA GLN A 206 -7.59 -4.66 5.31
C GLN A 206 -6.19 -5.08 5.79
N PRO A 207 -5.39 -5.75 4.95
CA PRO A 207 -4.10 -6.31 5.34
C PRO A 207 -2.97 -5.28 5.48
N GLY A 208 -3.14 -4.05 4.99
CA GLY A 208 -2.11 -3.02 4.95
C GLY A 208 -1.92 -2.30 6.28
N VAL A 209 -0.69 -1.85 6.53
CA VAL A 209 -0.33 -0.98 7.67
C VAL A 209 -0.08 0.42 7.14
N TYR A 210 -1.07 1.30 7.32
CA TYR A 210 -1.02 2.68 6.83
C TYR A 210 -0.45 3.62 7.90
N VAL A 211 0.86 3.59 8.06
CA VAL A 211 1.58 4.41 9.05
C VAL A 211 2.63 5.31 8.39
N GLY A 212 2.87 6.47 8.98
CA GLY A 212 3.82 7.44 8.43
C GLY A 212 3.41 7.93 7.04
N MET A 213 2.11 8.09 6.77
CA MET A 213 1.57 8.48 5.47
C MET A 213 1.63 9.99 5.26
N ILE A 214 1.72 10.41 4.01
CA ILE A 214 1.48 11.79 3.59
C ILE A 214 -0.03 11.97 3.44
N GLN A 215 -0.62 12.94 4.13
CA GLN A 215 -2.02 13.30 3.95
C GLN A 215 -2.13 14.51 3.00
N THR A 216 -3.09 14.47 2.08
CA THR A 216 -3.38 15.55 1.12
C THR A 216 -4.89 15.73 0.93
N ASP A 217 -5.30 16.93 0.57
CA ASP A 217 -6.66 17.24 0.11
C ASP A 217 -6.79 17.19 -1.42
N ALA A 218 -5.69 16.97 -2.15
CA ALA A 218 -5.76 16.59 -3.56
C ALA A 218 -6.65 15.35 -3.70
N SER A 219 -7.64 15.42 -4.61
CA SER A 219 -8.63 14.35 -4.74
C SER A 219 -7.99 13.05 -5.24
N VAL A 220 -7.87 12.08 -4.36
CA VAL A 220 -7.51 10.70 -4.69
C VAL A 220 -8.81 9.91 -4.84
N ASN A 221 -9.12 9.46 -6.05
CA ASN A 221 -10.30 8.66 -6.36
C ASN A 221 -9.89 7.27 -6.85
N PRO A 222 -10.81 6.28 -6.83
CA PRO A 222 -10.53 4.97 -7.43
C PRO A 222 -9.96 5.09 -8.83
N GLY A 223 -8.80 4.46 -9.04
CA GLY A 223 -8.02 4.54 -10.27
C GLY A 223 -6.80 5.45 -10.19
N ASN A 224 -6.74 6.45 -9.31
CA ASN A 224 -5.50 7.20 -9.04
C ASN A 224 -4.54 6.40 -8.13
N SER A 225 -5.03 5.36 -7.47
CA SER A 225 -4.20 4.45 -6.65
C SER A 225 -3.06 3.87 -7.47
N GLY A 226 -1.85 3.88 -6.91
CA GLY A 226 -0.60 3.49 -7.55
C GLY A 226 0.06 4.58 -8.39
N GLY A 227 -0.67 5.65 -8.75
CA GLY A 227 -0.11 6.81 -9.42
C GLY A 227 0.73 7.69 -8.48
N PRO A 228 1.55 8.61 -9.02
CA PRO A 228 2.41 9.46 -8.20
C PRO A 228 1.67 10.61 -7.53
N LEU A 229 2.09 10.96 -6.30
CA LEU A 229 1.90 12.27 -5.69
C LEU A 229 3.17 13.08 -5.96
N VAL A 230 3.00 14.29 -6.52
CA VAL A 230 4.09 15.09 -7.08
C VAL A 230 4.14 16.45 -6.38
N ASN A 231 5.34 16.96 -6.10
CA ASN A 231 5.53 18.32 -5.57
C ASN A 231 5.42 19.40 -6.66
N ALA A 232 5.46 20.66 -6.27
CA ALA A 232 5.31 21.81 -7.17
C ALA A 232 6.42 21.94 -8.24
N VAL A 233 7.56 21.29 -8.05
CA VAL A 233 8.66 21.28 -9.04
C VAL A 233 8.63 20.05 -9.97
N GLY A 234 7.61 19.20 -9.85
CA GLY A 234 7.41 18.06 -10.73
C GLY A 234 8.28 16.85 -10.35
N GLU A 235 8.42 16.56 -9.09
CA GLU A 235 9.11 15.39 -8.58
C GLU A 235 8.17 14.53 -7.73
N VAL A 236 8.25 13.21 -7.88
CA VAL A 236 7.42 12.27 -7.13
C VAL A 236 7.86 12.22 -5.67
N VAL A 237 6.96 12.55 -4.76
CA VAL A 237 7.16 12.55 -3.31
C VAL A 237 6.38 11.44 -2.61
N GLY A 238 5.45 10.78 -3.32
CA GLY A 238 4.69 9.67 -2.77
C GLY A 238 3.94 8.87 -3.82
N VAL A 239 3.34 7.75 -3.39
CA VAL A 239 2.46 6.88 -4.18
C VAL A 239 1.04 7.03 -3.63
N ASN A 240 0.10 7.52 -4.45
CA ASN A 240 -1.31 7.61 -4.07
C ASN A 240 -1.83 6.22 -3.71
N SER A 241 -2.44 6.05 -2.55
CA SER A 241 -2.87 4.73 -2.09
C SER A 241 -4.35 4.73 -1.71
N SER A 242 -4.73 5.32 -0.60
CA SER A 242 -6.05 5.17 -0.02
C SER A 242 -6.73 6.51 0.26
N ILE A 243 -8.04 6.44 0.43
CA ILE A 243 -8.87 7.55 0.90
C ILE A 243 -9.58 7.15 2.19
N PHE A 244 -9.80 8.10 3.08
CA PHE A 244 -10.75 7.93 4.16
C PHE A 244 -12.13 8.33 3.64
N SER A 245 -12.99 7.35 3.33
CA SER A 245 -14.29 7.63 2.71
C SER A 245 -15.31 6.54 3.06
N ASN A 246 -16.52 6.96 3.43
CA ASN A 246 -17.65 6.07 3.63
C ASN A 246 -18.42 5.80 2.31
N SER A 247 -18.20 6.60 1.28
CA SER A 247 -18.92 6.54 -0.01
C SER A 247 -18.07 5.98 -1.15
N GLY A 248 -16.76 5.72 -0.92
CA GLY A 248 -15.81 5.29 -1.97
C GLY A 248 -15.25 6.42 -2.84
N GLY A 249 -15.73 7.65 -2.70
CA GLY A 249 -15.19 8.84 -3.37
C GLY A 249 -14.38 9.73 -2.44
N SER A 250 -13.53 10.61 -2.99
CA SER A 250 -12.74 11.55 -2.21
C SER A 250 -13.63 12.57 -1.47
N ILE A 251 -13.35 12.76 -0.18
CA ILE A 251 -13.95 13.80 0.67
C ILE A 251 -12.92 14.84 1.11
N GLY A 252 -11.79 14.97 0.37
CA GLY A 252 -10.68 15.87 0.73
C GLY A 252 -9.73 15.27 1.76
N ILE A 253 -9.74 13.96 1.96
CA ILE A 253 -8.81 13.24 2.84
C ILE A 253 -8.23 12.07 2.04
N GLY A 254 -7.08 12.31 1.41
CA GLY A 254 -6.30 11.34 0.67
C GLY A 254 -4.98 11.03 1.39
N PHE A 255 -4.43 9.86 1.12
CA PHE A 255 -3.16 9.41 1.69
C PHE A 255 -2.24 8.88 0.60
N ALA A 256 -0.95 9.18 0.73
CA ALA A 256 0.09 8.64 -0.12
C ALA A 256 1.21 8.00 0.71
N ILE A 257 1.77 6.93 0.17
CA ILE A 257 2.94 6.24 0.72
C ILE A 257 4.18 7.08 0.41
N PRO A 258 5.04 7.41 1.38
CA PRO A 258 6.28 8.15 1.14
C PRO A 258 7.15 7.50 0.06
N ILE A 259 7.75 8.31 -0.82
CA ILE A 259 8.50 7.80 -1.96
C ILE A 259 9.73 6.99 -1.55
N GLU A 260 10.42 7.36 -0.47
CA GLU A 260 11.58 6.61 0.03
C GLU A 260 11.19 5.18 0.44
N ARG A 261 10.01 5.03 1.10
CA ARG A 261 9.48 3.71 1.43
C ARG A 261 9.17 2.90 0.18
N ALA A 262 8.50 3.50 -0.79
CA ALA A 262 8.15 2.83 -2.04
C ALA A 262 9.40 2.35 -2.81
N LEU A 263 10.43 3.19 -2.92
CA LEU A 263 11.70 2.84 -3.58
C LEU A 263 12.48 1.76 -2.83
N ARG A 264 12.51 1.83 -1.50
CA ARG A 264 13.15 0.79 -0.68
C ARG A 264 12.46 -0.56 -0.88
N VAL A 265 11.13 -0.59 -0.80
CA VAL A 265 10.34 -1.79 -1.04
C VAL A 265 10.58 -2.31 -2.47
N ALA A 266 10.56 -1.42 -3.47
CA ALA A 266 10.83 -1.80 -4.85
C ALA A 266 12.22 -2.43 -5.01
N SER A 267 13.24 -1.85 -4.43
CA SER A 267 14.62 -2.39 -4.45
C SER A 267 14.72 -3.77 -3.78
N GLU A 268 14.01 -4.00 -2.66
CA GLU A 268 13.97 -5.32 -2.00
C GLU A 268 13.27 -6.36 -2.89
N LEU A 269 12.13 -6.00 -3.50
CA LEU A 269 11.39 -6.87 -4.41
C LEU A 269 12.20 -7.23 -5.64
N GLU A 270 12.93 -6.28 -6.24
CA GLU A 270 13.79 -6.53 -7.40
C GLU A 270 14.97 -7.45 -7.08
N ARG A 271 15.61 -7.26 -5.92
CA ARG A 271 16.80 -8.02 -5.53
C ARG A 271 16.51 -9.39 -4.95
N HIS A 272 15.41 -9.52 -4.22
CA HIS A 272 15.14 -10.69 -3.38
C HIS A 272 13.80 -11.37 -3.69
N GLY A 273 12.95 -10.77 -4.55
CA GLY A 273 11.60 -11.26 -4.82
C GLY A 273 10.63 -11.08 -3.65
N MET A 274 11.11 -10.56 -2.51
CA MET A 274 10.35 -10.32 -1.28
C MET A 274 10.97 -9.19 -0.47
N VAL A 275 10.19 -8.56 0.38
CA VAL A 275 10.68 -7.50 1.27
C VAL A 275 11.20 -8.13 2.56
N ARG A 276 12.51 -7.98 2.80
CA ARG A 276 13.12 -8.37 4.07
C ARG A 276 12.75 -7.35 5.14
N ARG A 277 12.37 -7.84 6.31
CA ARG A 277 11.92 -6.99 7.42
C ARG A 277 13.01 -6.81 8.47
N ALA A 278 13.11 -5.59 8.98
CA ALA A 278 14.04 -5.26 10.03
C ALA A 278 13.63 -5.87 11.37
N TRP A 279 14.52 -6.58 12.01
CA TRP A 279 14.38 -7.04 13.38
C TRP A 279 15.27 -6.23 14.32
N VAL A 280 14.63 -5.57 15.28
CA VAL A 280 15.30 -4.74 16.29
C VAL A 280 15.59 -5.52 17.55
N GLY A 281 14.81 -6.56 17.82
CA GLY A 281 14.96 -7.40 19.02
C GLY A 281 14.43 -6.72 20.28
N LEU A 282 13.41 -5.86 20.16
CA LEU A 282 12.65 -5.33 21.29
C LEU A 282 11.15 -5.25 20.93
N ASP A 283 10.32 -5.32 21.97
CA ASP A 283 8.90 -5.08 21.90
C ASP A 283 8.57 -3.82 22.71
N VAL A 284 7.68 -2.99 22.18
CA VAL A 284 7.11 -1.85 22.91
C VAL A 284 5.71 -2.17 23.41
N THR A 285 5.23 -1.43 24.39
CA THR A 285 3.84 -1.51 24.85
C THR A 285 2.87 -1.14 23.75
N GLY A 286 1.75 -1.86 23.66
CA GLY A 286 0.84 -1.81 22.52
C GLY A 286 -0.14 -0.63 22.52
N ALA A 287 -1.09 -0.68 21.56
CA ALA A 287 -2.06 0.39 21.28
C ALA A 287 -3.02 0.70 22.43
N ASP A 288 -3.34 -0.30 23.25
CA ASP A 288 -4.29 -0.18 24.34
C ASP A 288 -3.80 0.76 25.45
N GLU A 289 -2.49 1.11 25.44
CA GLU A 289 -1.82 1.94 26.42
C GLU A 289 -1.48 3.35 25.91
N LEU A 290 -2.20 3.88 24.91
CA LEU A 290 -2.08 5.25 24.43
C LEU A 290 -2.18 6.31 25.57
N ARG A 291 -2.80 5.96 26.69
CA ARG A 291 -2.84 6.81 27.87
C ARG A 291 -1.48 6.91 28.57
N GLU A 292 -0.66 5.84 28.53
CA GLU A 292 0.67 5.85 29.14
C GLU A 292 1.62 6.82 28.43
N TRP A 293 1.51 6.98 27.12
CA TRP A 293 2.33 7.93 26.38
C TRP A 293 2.15 9.37 26.89
N LYS A 294 0.92 9.80 27.18
CA LYS A 294 0.66 11.14 27.73
C LYS A 294 1.33 11.35 29.09
N GLN A 295 1.61 10.27 29.80
CA GLN A 295 2.27 10.29 31.11
C GLN A 295 3.79 10.14 31.03
N SER A 296 4.27 9.31 30.10
CA SER A 296 5.71 8.94 29.96
C SER A 296 6.46 9.73 28.89
N GLY A 297 5.76 10.42 27.99
CA GLY A 297 6.35 11.20 26.90
C GLY A 297 7.01 10.37 25.80
N GLY A 298 6.76 9.04 25.76
CA GLY A 298 7.35 8.14 24.79
C GLY A 298 6.84 6.70 24.92
N LEU A 299 7.44 5.77 24.20
CA LEU A 299 7.06 4.36 24.18
C LEU A 299 7.88 3.55 25.16
N ARG A 300 7.23 2.82 26.07
CA ARG A 300 7.88 1.91 27.01
C ARG A 300 8.34 0.63 26.29
N VAL A 301 9.59 0.24 26.49
CA VAL A 301 10.12 -1.06 26.10
C VAL A 301 9.56 -2.13 27.03
N ALA A 302 8.78 -3.05 26.51
CA ALA A 302 8.19 -4.15 27.26
C ALA A 302 9.18 -5.30 27.43
N ARG A 303 9.88 -5.66 26.36
CA ARG A 303 10.86 -6.78 26.34
C ARG A 303 12.02 -6.46 25.42
N VAL A 304 13.17 -7.07 25.72
CA VAL A 304 14.37 -7.04 24.87
C VAL A 304 14.87 -8.47 24.69
N ALA A 305 15.09 -8.88 23.43
CA ALA A 305 15.63 -10.21 23.12
C ALA A 305 17.07 -10.35 23.59
N ALA A 306 17.35 -11.37 24.36
CA ALA A 306 18.71 -11.68 24.77
C ALA A 306 19.60 -11.92 23.53
N GLY A 307 20.75 -11.23 23.45
CA GLY A 307 21.67 -11.30 22.32
C GLY A 307 21.16 -10.64 21.01
N GLY A 308 19.96 -10.04 21.01
CA GLY A 308 19.43 -9.31 19.88
C GLY A 308 20.08 -7.92 19.69
N PRO A 309 19.78 -7.23 18.56
CA PRO A 309 20.37 -5.93 18.27
C PRO A 309 20.18 -4.90 19.37
N ALA A 310 18.95 -4.78 19.91
CA ALA A 310 18.64 -3.86 21.00
C ALA A 310 19.44 -4.17 22.30
N ALA A 311 19.55 -5.47 22.65
CA ALA A 311 20.33 -5.89 23.84
C ALA A 311 21.81 -5.54 23.70
N ARG A 312 22.40 -5.79 22.52
CA ARG A 312 23.81 -5.44 22.24
C ARG A 312 24.05 -3.93 22.25
N ALA A 313 23.05 -3.14 21.89
CA ALA A 313 23.11 -1.67 21.99
C ALA A 313 22.80 -1.14 23.39
N GLY A 314 22.56 -2.03 24.38
CA GLY A 314 22.36 -1.68 25.78
C GLY A 314 20.94 -1.19 26.11
N LEU A 315 19.94 -1.43 25.25
CA LEU A 315 18.53 -1.19 25.58
C LEU A 315 18.04 -2.25 26.58
N ALA A 316 17.10 -1.87 27.42
CA ALA A 316 16.56 -2.75 28.46
C ALA A 316 15.02 -2.55 28.59
N ALA A 317 14.34 -3.57 29.12
CA ALA A 317 12.94 -3.44 29.49
C ALA A 317 12.76 -2.29 30.52
N GLY A 318 11.70 -1.52 30.32
CA GLY A 318 11.40 -0.31 31.12
C GLY A 318 12.00 0.99 30.58
N ASP A 319 12.87 0.95 29.58
CA ASP A 319 13.30 2.17 28.86
C ASP A 319 12.10 2.84 28.19
N ILE A 320 12.13 4.17 28.10
CA ILE A 320 11.14 4.96 27.36
C ILE A 320 11.79 5.46 26.08
N LEU A 321 11.36 4.97 24.95
CA LEU A 321 11.82 5.43 23.63
C LEU A 321 11.15 6.76 23.30
N LEU A 322 11.93 7.80 23.04
CA LEU A 322 11.47 9.17 22.77
C LEU A 322 11.47 9.46 21.27
N ARG A 323 12.54 9.06 20.58
CA ARG A 323 12.75 9.31 19.15
C ARG A 323 13.53 8.17 18.53
N ALA A 324 13.19 7.82 17.30
CA ALA A 324 13.97 6.91 16.47
C ALA A 324 14.23 7.55 15.11
N GLN A 325 15.52 7.65 14.71
CA GLN A 325 15.96 8.51 13.62
C GLN A 325 15.42 9.93 13.85
N GLU A 326 14.73 10.51 12.87
CA GLU A 326 14.12 11.85 12.97
C GLU A 326 12.67 11.82 13.46
N ARG A 327 12.09 10.63 13.74
CA ARG A 327 10.68 10.47 14.13
C ARG A 327 10.49 10.44 15.64
N ASP A 328 9.63 11.32 16.16
CA ASP A 328 9.18 11.26 17.54
C ASP A 328 8.27 10.04 17.74
N LEU A 329 8.52 9.30 18.82
CA LEU A 329 7.76 8.09 19.14
C LEU A 329 6.66 8.41 20.14
N ARG A 330 5.46 8.66 19.63
CA ARG A 330 4.28 9.03 20.43
C ARG A 330 3.34 7.87 20.65
N THR A 331 3.28 6.95 19.68
CA THR A 331 2.42 5.77 19.71
C THR A 331 3.18 4.56 19.16
N PHE A 332 2.68 3.36 19.43
CA PHE A 332 3.26 2.16 18.85
C PHE A 332 3.25 2.19 17.30
N LEU A 333 2.30 2.92 16.68
CA LEU A 333 2.25 3.09 15.22
C LEU A 333 3.44 3.89 14.68
N ASP A 334 3.98 4.84 15.46
CA ASP A 334 5.21 5.55 15.08
C ASP A 334 6.39 4.58 15.05
N TRP A 335 6.43 3.62 15.99
CA TRP A 335 7.42 2.57 16.00
C TRP A 335 7.27 1.60 14.82
N GLU A 336 6.03 1.22 14.47
CA GLU A 336 5.77 0.43 13.28
C GLU A 336 6.22 1.17 12.01
N ALA A 337 5.96 2.49 11.91
CA ALA A 337 6.42 3.29 10.78
C ALA A 337 7.96 3.26 10.66
N VAL A 338 8.69 3.43 11.77
CA VAL A 338 10.15 3.32 11.77
C VAL A 338 10.61 1.96 11.24
N LYS A 339 9.99 0.87 11.68
CA LYS A 339 10.35 -0.50 11.22
C LYS A 339 10.05 -0.73 9.73
N LEU A 340 9.04 -0.04 9.18
CA LEU A 340 8.75 -0.10 7.74
C LEU A 340 9.74 0.72 6.92
N ASP A 341 10.37 1.74 7.50
CA ASP A 341 11.28 2.64 6.78
C ASP A 341 12.75 2.21 6.83
N ILE A 342 13.07 1.14 7.58
CA ILE A 342 14.42 0.58 7.71
C ILE A 342 14.48 -0.87 7.20
N GLY A 343 15.66 -1.29 6.77
CA GLY A 343 15.96 -2.65 6.32
C GLY A 343 17.07 -3.31 7.11
N PRO A 344 17.26 -4.63 6.96
CA PRO A 344 18.38 -5.34 7.56
C PRO A 344 19.72 -4.76 7.12
N GLY A 345 20.59 -4.50 8.10
CA GLY A 345 21.90 -3.86 7.90
C GLY A 345 21.89 -2.36 8.15
N ASP A 346 20.73 -1.71 8.23
CA ASP A 346 20.65 -0.29 8.51
C ASP A 346 21.02 0.02 9.95
N SER A 347 21.54 1.23 10.16
CA SER A 347 21.84 1.77 11.49
C SER A 347 20.62 2.54 12.01
N LEU A 348 20.11 2.14 13.17
CA LEU A 348 18.98 2.76 13.85
C LEU A 348 19.48 3.51 15.09
N LYS A 349 19.35 4.85 15.07
CA LYS A 349 19.63 5.71 16.21
C LYS A 349 18.35 5.91 17.01
N ILE A 350 18.41 5.62 18.31
CA ILE A 350 17.27 5.74 19.23
C ILE A 350 17.66 6.67 20.38
N MET A 351 16.86 7.69 20.61
CA MET A 351 16.89 8.51 21.83
C MET A 351 15.90 7.91 22.83
N LEU A 352 16.34 7.67 24.04
CA LEU A 352 15.57 7.03 25.10
C LEU A 352 15.78 7.72 26.44
N SER A 353 14.82 7.56 27.35
CA SER A 353 14.96 7.94 28.76
C SER A 353 15.04 6.68 29.62
N ARG A 354 16.03 6.63 30.51
CA ARG A 354 16.17 5.60 31.55
C ARG A 354 16.33 6.26 32.91
N SER A 355 15.40 6.02 33.82
CA SER A 355 15.37 6.65 35.17
C SER A 355 15.45 8.19 35.09
N GLY A 356 14.73 8.81 34.14
CA GLY A 356 14.68 10.25 33.96
C GLY A 356 15.91 10.87 33.27
N ARG A 357 16.88 10.07 32.82
CA ARG A 357 18.07 10.54 32.09
C ARG A 357 17.98 10.14 30.61
N GLU A 358 18.14 11.11 29.75
CA GLU A 358 18.21 10.86 28.31
C GLU A 358 19.51 10.17 27.93
N ARG A 359 19.40 9.25 26.99
CA ARG A 359 20.50 8.49 26.41
C ARG A 359 20.25 8.30 24.92
N THR A 360 21.32 8.08 24.17
CA THR A 360 21.25 7.67 22.78
C THR A 360 21.87 6.29 22.65
N ALA A 361 21.17 5.38 21.97
CA ALA A 361 21.67 4.08 21.54
C ALA A 361 21.64 4.02 20.01
N THR A 362 22.66 3.39 19.45
CA THR A 362 22.71 3.10 18.00
C THR A 362 22.87 1.60 17.84
N LEU A 363 22.03 1.00 17.04
CA LEU A 363 22.07 -0.43 16.75
C LEU A 363 22.00 -0.69 15.25
N VAL A 364 22.57 -1.79 14.80
CA VAL A 364 22.41 -2.30 13.44
C VAL A 364 21.29 -3.31 13.46
N VAL A 365 20.24 -3.06 12.67
CA VAL A 365 19.07 -3.96 12.59
C VAL A 365 19.42 -5.22 11.79
N GLU A 366 18.77 -6.32 12.10
CA GLU A 366 19.00 -7.62 11.46
C GLU A 366 17.77 -8.08 10.69
N ASP A 367 17.93 -9.12 9.87
CA ASP A 367 16.80 -9.86 9.31
C ASP A 367 15.99 -10.52 10.42
N LEU A 368 14.70 -10.72 10.17
CA LEU A 368 13.83 -11.47 11.06
C LEU A 368 14.44 -12.84 11.38
N PRO A 369 14.45 -13.27 12.66
CA PRO A 369 14.92 -14.58 13.05
C PRO A 369 14.29 -15.73 12.25
N THR A 370 12.98 -15.65 11.93
CA THR A 370 12.29 -16.63 11.09
C THR A 370 12.80 -16.69 9.65
N SER A 371 13.27 -15.57 9.10
CA SER A 371 13.84 -15.52 7.74
C SER A 371 15.23 -16.11 7.66
N ARG A 372 16.00 -16.03 8.75
CA ARG A 372 17.39 -16.54 8.85
C ARG A 372 17.45 -17.99 9.30
N ALA A 373 16.37 -18.52 9.90
CA ALA A 373 16.36 -19.87 10.45
C ALA A 373 16.48 -20.93 9.34
N PRO A 374 17.29 -21.97 9.53
CA PRO A 374 17.34 -23.08 8.59
C PRO A 374 15.98 -23.73 8.43
N ARG A 375 15.56 -23.93 7.17
CA ARG A 375 14.29 -24.57 6.84
C ARG A 375 14.45 -26.08 6.73
N VAL A 376 13.50 -26.81 7.26
CA VAL A 376 13.43 -28.26 7.27
C VAL A 376 12.12 -28.70 6.63
N SER A 377 12.17 -29.40 5.51
CA SER A 377 10.97 -29.93 4.86
C SER A 377 10.46 -31.18 5.58
N ALA A 378 9.16 -31.25 5.81
CA ALA A 378 8.44 -32.38 6.38
C ALA A 378 7.10 -32.57 5.66
N LEU A 379 6.49 -33.76 5.72
CA LEU A 379 5.18 -34.09 5.09
C LEU A 379 5.06 -33.65 3.62
N GLY A 380 6.15 -33.68 2.88
CA GLY A 380 6.20 -33.33 1.45
C GLY A 380 6.43 -31.83 1.24
N ASP A 381 5.45 -30.98 1.55
CA ASP A 381 5.43 -29.55 1.25
C ASP A 381 5.35 -28.62 2.49
N VAL A 382 5.47 -29.18 3.70
CA VAL A 382 5.53 -28.40 4.95
C VAL A 382 6.96 -27.97 5.22
N GLU A 383 7.20 -26.67 5.36
CA GLU A 383 8.46 -26.12 5.80
C GLU A 383 8.39 -25.74 7.29
N LEU A 384 9.36 -26.21 8.02
CA LEU A 384 9.51 -26.02 9.46
C LEU A 384 10.81 -25.28 9.77
N ILE A 385 10.79 -24.48 10.84
CA ILE A 385 12.01 -23.95 11.49
C ILE A 385 11.99 -24.27 12.98
N SER A 386 13.17 -24.37 13.59
CA SER A 386 13.29 -24.57 15.05
C SER A 386 12.96 -23.28 15.78
N VAL A 387 12.14 -23.36 16.84
CA VAL A 387 11.80 -22.22 17.68
C VAL A 387 12.95 -21.93 18.64
N THR A 388 13.68 -20.85 18.36
CA THR A 388 14.71 -20.28 19.25
C THR A 388 14.12 -19.16 20.11
N PRO A 389 14.80 -18.66 21.16
CA PRO A 389 14.34 -17.50 21.92
C PRO A 389 14.08 -16.25 21.04
N ALA A 390 14.88 -16.07 19.99
CA ALA A 390 14.70 -14.97 19.04
C ALA A 390 13.42 -15.15 18.19
N VAL A 391 13.18 -16.36 17.67
CA VAL A 391 11.93 -16.72 16.93
C VAL A 391 10.73 -16.64 17.86
N GLN A 392 10.86 -17.10 19.10
CA GLN A 392 9.80 -16.99 20.10
C GLN A 392 9.38 -15.54 20.29
N GLN A 393 10.35 -14.64 20.47
CA GLN A 393 10.06 -13.22 20.68
C GLN A 393 9.46 -12.58 19.40
N GLU A 394 10.09 -12.81 18.25
CA GLU A 394 9.60 -12.25 16.96
C GLU A 394 8.13 -12.60 16.72
N ARG A 395 7.74 -13.85 17.02
CA ARG A 395 6.40 -14.37 16.77
C ARG A 395 5.48 -14.33 17.99
N SER A 396 5.94 -13.77 19.10
CA SER A 396 5.20 -13.75 20.38
C SER A 396 4.67 -15.13 20.78
N LEU A 397 5.49 -16.18 20.60
CA LEU A 397 5.12 -17.56 20.92
C LEU A 397 5.17 -17.81 22.44
N GLY A 398 4.34 -18.70 22.93
CA GLY A 398 4.31 -19.05 24.35
C GLY A 398 5.56 -19.78 24.83
N ARG A 399 6.32 -20.45 23.93
CA ARG A 399 7.45 -21.30 24.26
C ARG A 399 8.63 -21.09 23.33
N ALA A 400 9.85 -21.25 23.85
CA ALA A 400 11.10 -21.14 23.08
C ALA A 400 11.60 -22.52 22.62
N ARG A 401 10.68 -23.40 22.19
CA ARG A 401 10.99 -24.75 21.71
C ARG A 401 9.91 -25.24 20.76
N GLY A 402 10.24 -26.27 19.98
CA GLY A 402 9.33 -26.87 19.01
C GLY A 402 9.68 -26.53 17.57
N ALA A 403 8.81 -26.94 16.65
CA ALA A 403 8.95 -26.70 15.21
C ALA A 403 7.82 -25.79 14.74
N LEU A 404 8.17 -24.57 14.29
CA LEU A 404 7.23 -23.60 13.74
C LEU A 404 6.98 -23.92 12.27
N VAL A 405 5.71 -24.03 11.88
CA VAL A 405 5.28 -24.14 10.47
C VAL A 405 5.39 -22.78 9.82
N VAL A 406 6.26 -22.64 8.83
CA VAL A 406 6.49 -21.36 8.12
C VAL A 406 5.94 -21.33 6.70
N ALA A 407 5.75 -22.50 6.08
CA ALA A 407 5.06 -22.65 4.80
C ALA A 407 4.42 -24.04 4.70
N MET A 408 3.32 -24.14 3.96
CA MET A 408 2.68 -25.42 3.61
C MET A 408 1.70 -25.22 2.45
N GLY A 409 1.49 -26.29 1.69
CA GLY A 409 0.51 -26.31 0.62
C GLY A 409 -0.94 -26.43 1.14
N GLU A 410 -1.86 -25.99 0.30
CA GLU A 410 -3.29 -25.99 0.62
C GLU A 410 -3.85 -27.41 0.83
N GLU A 411 -3.39 -28.37 0.02
CA GLU A 411 -3.80 -29.76 0.12
C GLU A 411 -3.37 -30.37 1.46
N THR A 412 -2.11 -30.15 1.86
CA THR A 412 -1.60 -30.62 3.16
C THR A 412 -2.28 -29.91 4.32
N ARG A 413 -2.59 -28.62 4.19
CA ARG A 413 -3.38 -27.86 5.18
C ARG A 413 -4.77 -28.49 5.38
N ALA A 414 -5.46 -28.80 4.28
CA ALA A 414 -6.79 -29.41 4.34
C ALA A 414 -6.75 -30.83 4.93
N ALA A 415 -5.70 -31.61 4.60
CA ALA A 415 -5.55 -32.99 5.06
C ALA A 415 -5.14 -33.10 6.54
N THR A 416 -4.32 -32.15 7.02
CA THR A 416 -3.74 -32.22 8.37
C THR A 416 -4.42 -31.31 9.39
N GLY A 417 -5.12 -30.26 8.95
CA GLY A 417 -5.67 -29.21 9.81
C GLY A 417 -4.61 -28.31 10.46
N LEU A 418 -3.32 -28.50 10.15
CA LEU A 418 -2.23 -27.61 10.51
C LEU A 418 -2.29 -26.31 9.71
N GLN A 419 -1.68 -25.26 10.24
CA GLN A 419 -1.63 -23.95 9.59
C GLN A 419 -0.25 -23.33 9.75
N VAL A 420 0.10 -22.42 8.84
CA VAL A 420 1.27 -21.57 9.02
C VAL A 420 1.11 -20.77 10.31
N GLY A 421 2.16 -20.77 11.15
CA GLY A 421 2.15 -20.18 12.48
C GLY A 421 1.93 -21.18 13.62
N ASP A 422 1.57 -22.44 13.35
CA ASP A 422 1.50 -23.48 14.38
C ASP A 422 2.90 -23.87 14.84
N VAL A 423 3.07 -24.07 16.15
CA VAL A 423 4.30 -24.60 16.74
C VAL A 423 4.06 -26.05 17.14
N ILE A 424 4.64 -26.99 16.43
CA ILE A 424 4.55 -28.42 16.71
C ILE A 424 5.38 -28.72 17.95
N LEU A 425 4.74 -29.32 18.96
CA LEU A 425 5.34 -29.63 20.28
C LEU A 425 5.48 -31.11 20.51
N GLN A 426 4.62 -31.92 19.87
CA GLN A 426 4.67 -33.38 20.03
C GLN A 426 4.04 -34.07 18.81
N VAL A 427 4.63 -35.15 18.35
CA VAL A 427 4.09 -36.03 17.30
C VAL A 427 3.97 -37.44 17.91
N ASN A 428 2.73 -37.94 18.04
CA ASN A 428 2.41 -39.16 18.79
C ASN A 428 2.96 -39.09 20.24
N ARG A 429 4.01 -39.87 20.55
CA ARG A 429 4.69 -39.87 21.86
C ARG A 429 6.01 -39.14 21.85
N ALA A 430 6.48 -38.67 20.68
CA ALA A 430 7.76 -37.99 20.56
C ALA A 430 7.62 -36.50 20.89
N SER A 431 8.35 -36.00 21.88
CA SER A 431 8.49 -34.55 22.14
C SER A 431 9.32 -33.91 21.05
N ILE A 432 8.92 -32.71 20.63
CA ILE A 432 9.58 -31.95 19.56
C ILE A 432 10.24 -30.73 20.17
N GLU A 433 11.56 -30.68 20.10
CA GLU A 433 12.37 -29.54 20.55
C GLU A 433 12.89 -28.71 19.36
N SER A 434 12.96 -29.31 18.15
CA SER A 434 13.50 -28.70 16.93
C SER A 434 12.70 -29.11 15.69
N ALA A 435 12.96 -28.42 14.57
CA ALA A 435 12.39 -28.77 13.26
C ALA A 435 12.87 -30.15 12.77
N GLU A 436 14.11 -30.51 13.07
CA GLU A 436 14.69 -31.81 12.77
C GLU A 436 13.99 -32.93 13.53
N ASP A 437 13.65 -32.73 14.81
CA ASP A 437 12.89 -33.71 15.61
C ASP A 437 11.51 -33.95 14.98
N ALA A 438 10.84 -32.88 14.57
CA ALA A 438 9.54 -32.97 13.89
C ALA A 438 9.64 -33.76 12.58
N ARG A 439 10.64 -33.48 11.75
CA ARG A 439 10.89 -34.25 10.51
C ARG A 439 11.14 -35.72 10.79
N ALA A 440 11.99 -36.03 11.79
CA ALA A 440 12.29 -37.40 12.17
C ALA A 440 11.05 -38.13 12.70
N ALA A 441 10.26 -37.47 13.55
CA ALA A 441 9.02 -38.01 14.11
C ALA A 441 7.95 -38.29 13.02
N PHE A 442 7.78 -37.41 12.08
CA PHE A 442 6.88 -37.63 10.94
C PHE A 442 7.33 -38.79 10.05
N ARG A 443 8.61 -38.88 9.74
CA ARG A 443 9.18 -40.01 8.99
C ARG A 443 8.98 -41.35 9.70
N ALA A 444 9.20 -41.37 11.00
CA ALA A 444 9.00 -42.60 11.82
C ALA A 444 7.53 -42.99 11.95
N ALA A 445 6.63 -42.04 11.85
CA ALA A 445 5.19 -42.26 11.94
C ALA A 445 4.53 -42.60 10.58
N ALA A 446 5.24 -42.40 9.45
CA ALA A 446 4.75 -42.75 8.11
C ALA A 446 4.52 -44.29 8.02
N GLY A 447 3.43 -44.71 7.42
CA GLY A 447 3.09 -46.12 7.27
C GLY A 447 1.59 -46.40 7.42
N GLY A 448 0.73 -45.47 7.10
CA GLY A 448 -0.72 -45.68 7.01
C GLY A 448 -1.45 -45.72 8.36
N ARG A 449 -0.79 -45.35 9.46
CA ARG A 449 -1.40 -45.19 10.77
C ARG A 449 -1.78 -43.73 11.05
N ALA A 450 -2.81 -43.52 11.89
CA ALA A 450 -3.17 -42.19 12.34
C ALA A 450 -2.01 -41.59 13.16
N ILE A 451 -1.68 -40.36 12.85
CA ILE A 451 -0.66 -39.54 13.54
C ILE A 451 -1.40 -38.49 14.35
N ARG A 452 -1.12 -38.39 15.64
CA ARG A 452 -1.60 -37.29 16.48
C ARG A 452 -0.48 -36.28 16.67
N VAL A 453 -0.79 -35.02 16.32
CA VAL A 453 0.12 -33.87 16.44
C VAL A 453 -0.45 -32.89 17.45
N TYR A 454 0.31 -32.59 18.50
CA TYR A 454 -0.01 -31.51 19.44
C TYR A 454 0.79 -30.28 19.03
N PHE A 455 0.11 -29.15 18.95
CA PHE A 455 0.71 -27.88 18.55
C PHE A 455 0.15 -26.71 19.36
N GLU A 456 0.91 -25.61 19.39
CA GLU A 456 0.46 -24.32 19.90
C GLU A 456 -0.03 -23.46 18.72
N ARG A 457 -1.24 -22.95 18.80
CA ARG A 457 -1.83 -21.98 17.87
C ARG A 457 -2.35 -20.79 18.66
N ARG A 458 -1.84 -19.58 18.38
CA ARG A 458 -2.21 -18.35 19.11
C ARG A 458 -2.09 -18.52 20.64
N GLN A 459 -1.00 -19.12 21.09
CA GLN A 459 -0.69 -19.43 22.51
C GLN A 459 -1.64 -20.45 23.17
N GLN A 460 -2.52 -21.08 22.41
CA GLN A 460 -3.39 -22.16 22.90
C GLN A 460 -2.92 -23.51 22.39
N LEU A 461 -2.98 -24.53 23.25
CA LEU A 461 -2.67 -25.91 22.87
C LEU A 461 -3.85 -26.53 22.12
N ALA A 462 -3.55 -27.15 20.99
CA ALA A 462 -4.50 -27.89 20.17
C ALA A 462 -3.87 -29.20 19.69
N TYR A 463 -4.66 -30.07 19.10
CA TYR A 463 -4.17 -31.28 18.43
C TYR A 463 -4.94 -31.54 17.14
N SER A 464 -4.32 -32.32 16.24
CA SER A 464 -4.94 -32.83 15.04
C SER A 464 -4.57 -34.29 14.83
N ASP A 465 -5.51 -35.09 14.33
CA ASP A 465 -5.32 -36.47 13.96
C ASP A 465 -5.45 -36.62 12.44
N PHE A 466 -4.43 -37.17 11.77
CA PHE A 466 -4.45 -37.35 10.33
C PHE A 466 -3.60 -38.57 9.89
N TYR A 467 -3.72 -38.94 8.65
CA TYR A 467 -2.97 -40.07 8.07
C TYR A 467 -1.93 -39.53 7.09
N VAL A 468 -0.71 -40.03 7.19
CA VAL A 468 0.35 -39.81 6.21
C VAL A 468 0.43 -41.04 5.33
N ARG A 469 0.16 -40.86 4.05
CA ARG A 469 0.27 -41.91 3.02
C ARG A 469 1.71 -42.14 2.59
#